data_8a9fe7738977c3753e3eb205c3106eaf
#
_entry.id   8a9fe7738977c3753e3eb205c3106eaf
#
_cell.length_a   1.000
_cell.length_b   1.000
_cell.length_c   1.000
_cell.angle_alpha   90.00
_cell.angle_beta   90.00
_cell.angle_gamma   90.00
#
_symmetry.space_group_name_H-M   'P 1'
#
loop_
_entity.id
_entity.type
_entity.pdbx_description
1 polymer ?
#
loop_
_entity_poly.entity_id
_entity_poly.type
_entity_poly.pdbx_seq_one_letter_code
_entity_poly.pdbx_strand_id
1 'polypeptide(L)'
;MNISLRCVDLNDNLLLFKWFNNADSFKFKIKTKNKVSFIKHTQWFAERFKDKTTFMWIIENEKKEPLGQIRFQHSKDNFYDIDIYIIEKVRQLGIATKALKNAETISNLKPLRATVKKNNNTSYLFFDRNGYSIKSEDKKCWIFIKA
;
A
#
# COMPACT_ATOMS: atom_id res chain seq x y z
N MET A 1 15.12 7.51 -10.86
CA MET A 1 15.02 6.04 -10.98
C MET A 1 13.73 5.68 -11.68
N ASN A 2 13.81 4.86 -12.70
CA ASN A 2 12.63 4.35 -13.37
C ASN A 2 12.10 3.14 -12.62
N ILE A 3 10.80 3.11 -12.43
CA ILE A 3 10.13 1.99 -11.78
C ILE A 3 9.01 1.47 -12.66
N SER A 4 8.63 0.23 -12.44
CA SER A 4 7.46 -0.38 -13.06
C SER A 4 6.66 -1.13 -12.02
N LEU A 5 5.39 -1.38 -12.34
CA LEU A 5 4.51 -2.19 -11.52
C LEU A 5 4.23 -3.50 -12.24
N ARG A 6 4.43 -4.62 -11.56
CA ARG A 6 3.96 -5.92 -12.05
C ARG A 6 2.91 -6.48 -11.11
N CYS A 7 1.96 -7.20 -11.64
CA CYS A 7 0.97 -7.86 -10.81
C CYS A 7 1.65 -8.86 -9.88
N VAL A 8 1.15 -8.92 -8.65
CA VAL A 8 1.59 -9.92 -7.68
C VAL A 8 1.21 -11.31 -8.19
N ASP A 9 2.10 -12.28 -8.03
CA ASP A 9 1.83 -13.70 -8.31
C ASP A 9 1.99 -14.54 -7.05
N LEU A 10 1.70 -15.85 -7.16
CA LEU A 10 1.72 -16.74 -6.01
C LEU A 10 3.11 -16.88 -5.38
N ASN A 11 4.17 -16.64 -6.17
CA ASN A 11 5.54 -16.74 -5.67
C ASN A 11 5.94 -15.55 -4.78
N ASP A 12 5.14 -14.51 -4.73
CA ASP A 12 5.43 -13.31 -3.94
C ASP A 12 5.02 -13.44 -2.46
N ASN A 13 4.42 -14.54 -2.06
CA ASN A 13 3.90 -14.72 -0.70
C ASN A 13 4.96 -14.48 0.38
N LEU A 14 6.13 -15.12 0.24
CA LEU A 14 7.21 -14.97 1.22
C LEU A 14 7.74 -13.53 1.27
N LEU A 15 7.91 -12.90 0.11
CA LEU A 15 8.37 -11.52 0.02
C LEU A 15 7.42 -10.56 0.75
N LEU A 16 6.13 -10.67 0.48
CA LEU A 16 5.11 -9.85 1.12
C LEU A 16 5.03 -10.13 2.62
N PHE A 17 5.16 -11.40 3.02
CA PHE A 17 5.20 -11.77 4.42
C PHE A 17 6.34 -11.06 5.16
N LYS A 18 7.54 -11.08 4.59
CA LYS A 18 8.70 -10.42 5.18
C LYS A 18 8.49 -8.91 5.31
N TRP A 19 7.96 -8.29 4.27
CA TRP A 19 7.68 -6.85 4.29
C TRP A 19 6.61 -6.49 5.32
N PHE A 20 5.54 -7.27 5.42
CA PHE A 20 4.43 -6.99 6.34
C PHE A 20 4.84 -7.18 7.81
N ASN A 21 5.85 -8.01 8.07
CA ASN A 21 6.36 -8.24 9.41
C ASN A 21 7.64 -7.44 9.75
N ASN A 22 8.04 -6.55 8.85
CA ASN A 22 9.13 -5.63 9.15
C ASN A 22 8.71 -4.68 10.28
N ALA A 23 9.65 -4.36 11.20
CA ALA A 23 9.37 -3.48 12.34
C ALA A 23 8.75 -2.15 11.93
N ASP A 24 9.24 -1.55 10.83
CA ASP A 24 8.70 -0.29 10.32
C ASP A 24 7.25 -0.42 9.86
N SER A 25 6.84 -1.59 9.40
CA SER A 25 5.46 -1.82 8.96
C SER A 25 4.47 -1.76 10.12
N PHE A 26 4.87 -2.09 11.34
CA PHE A 26 3.97 -2.06 12.50
C PHE A 26 3.82 -0.67 13.11
N LYS A 27 4.83 0.17 12.98
CA LYS A 27 4.86 1.50 13.60
C LYS A 27 3.63 2.34 13.21
N PHE A 28 3.17 2.21 11.98
CA PHE A 28 2.09 3.02 11.45
C PHE A 28 0.83 2.22 11.07
N LYS A 29 0.82 0.91 11.29
CA LYS A 29 -0.37 0.11 10.97
C LYS A 29 -1.49 0.33 11.99
N ILE A 30 -2.70 0.39 11.49
CA ILE A 30 -3.90 0.65 12.29
C ILE A 30 -4.55 -0.65 12.73
N LYS A 31 -4.70 -1.60 11.81
CA LYS A 31 -5.42 -2.86 12.05
C LYS A 31 -4.52 -3.98 12.56
N THR A 32 -3.25 -4.00 12.16
CA THR A 32 -2.31 -5.06 12.51
C THR A 32 -1.15 -4.48 13.28
N LYS A 33 -1.11 -4.69 14.59
CA LYS A 33 -0.08 -4.14 15.48
C LYS A 33 0.96 -5.15 15.91
N ASN A 34 0.72 -6.44 15.69
CA ASN A 34 1.60 -7.54 16.06
C ASN A 34 1.99 -8.34 14.82
N LYS A 35 3.12 -9.04 14.92
CA LYS A 35 3.56 -9.93 13.85
C LYS A 35 2.52 -11.02 13.61
N VAL A 36 2.31 -11.33 12.34
CA VAL A 36 1.40 -12.37 11.89
C VAL A 36 2.22 -13.61 11.55
N SER A 37 1.72 -14.80 11.90
CA SER A 37 2.40 -16.04 11.52
C SER A 37 2.38 -16.23 10.00
N PHE A 38 3.33 -16.99 9.47
CA PHE A 38 3.38 -17.28 8.04
C PHE A 38 2.12 -18.02 7.57
N ILE A 39 1.58 -18.89 8.40
CA ILE A 39 0.35 -19.62 8.06
C ILE A 39 -0.83 -18.66 7.89
N LYS A 40 -1.02 -17.76 8.84
CA LYS A 40 -2.08 -16.75 8.76
C LYS A 40 -1.89 -15.81 7.59
N HIS A 41 -0.65 -15.39 7.35
CA HIS A 41 -0.34 -14.53 6.21
C HIS A 41 -0.67 -15.25 4.89
N THR A 42 -0.28 -16.52 4.77
CA THR A 42 -0.54 -17.31 3.57
C THR A 42 -2.04 -17.47 3.30
N GLN A 43 -2.84 -17.66 4.34
CA GLN A 43 -4.30 -17.70 4.22
C GLN A 43 -4.86 -16.35 3.74
N TRP A 44 -4.41 -15.26 4.35
CA TRP A 44 -4.81 -13.91 3.94
C TRP A 44 -4.41 -13.63 2.49
N PHE A 45 -3.17 -13.99 2.12
CA PHE A 45 -2.66 -13.77 0.78
C PHE A 45 -3.47 -14.56 -0.26
N ALA A 46 -3.81 -15.82 0.02
CA ALA A 46 -4.62 -16.62 -0.87
C ALA A 46 -6.01 -16.01 -1.10
N GLU A 47 -6.63 -15.49 -0.06
CA GLU A 47 -7.92 -14.82 -0.16
C GLU A 47 -7.82 -13.55 -1.00
N ARG A 48 -6.80 -12.73 -0.76
CA ARG A 48 -6.60 -11.48 -1.52
C ARG A 48 -6.26 -11.77 -2.97
N PHE A 49 -5.46 -12.80 -3.23
CA PHE A 49 -5.09 -13.18 -4.58
C PHE A 49 -6.29 -13.63 -5.43
N LYS A 50 -7.26 -14.30 -4.81
CA LYS A 50 -8.49 -14.75 -5.49
C LYS A 50 -9.52 -13.65 -5.63
N ASP A 51 -9.45 -12.61 -4.81
CA ASP A 51 -10.43 -11.53 -4.80
C ASP A 51 -10.24 -10.62 -6.02
N LYS A 52 -11.22 -10.62 -6.90
CA LYS A 52 -11.18 -9.80 -8.12
C LYS A 52 -11.27 -8.30 -7.87
N THR A 53 -11.59 -7.90 -6.63
CA THR A 53 -11.67 -6.48 -6.24
C THR A 53 -10.45 -6.02 -5.44
N THR A 54 -9.44 -6.88 -5.31
CA THR A 54 -8.14 -6.54 -4.72
C THR A 54 -7.09 -6.48 -5.82
N PHE A 55 -6.37 -5.37 -5.90
CA PHE A 55 -5.34 -5.12 -6.89
C PHE A 55 -4.01 -4.93 -6.17
N MET A 56 -3.05 -5.81 -6.46
CA MET A 56 -1.75 -5.79 -5.80
C MET A 56 -0.63 -5.81 -6.84
N TRP A 57 0.34 -4.93 -6.66
CA TRP A 57 1.50 -4.84 -7.54
C TRP A 57 2.79 -4.85 -6.73
N ILE A 58 3.81 -5.47 -7.31
CA ILE A 58 5.19 -5.32 -6.85
C ILE A 58 5.80 -4.15 -7.63
N ILE A 59 6.48 -3.26 -6.91
CA ILE A 59 7.21 -2.14 -7.50
C ILE A 59 8.62 -2.62 -7.79
N GLU A 60 9.07 -2.51 -9.03
CA GLU A 60 10.38 -2.98 -9.45
C GLU A 60 11.19 -1.86 -10.09
N ASN A 61 12.52 -1.94 -9.97
CA ASN A 61 13.43 -1.08 -10.71
C ASN A 61 13.69 -1.66 -12.11
N GLU A 62 14.60 -1.04 -12.85
CA GLU A 62 14.95 -1.46 -14.21
C GLU A 62 15.59 -2.86 -14.27
N LYS A 63 16.23 -3.29 -13.17
CA LYS A 63 16.85 -4.62 -13.06
C LYS A 63 15.86 -5.68 -12.56
N LYS A 64 14.58 -5.34 -12.45
CA LYS A 64 13.54 -6.23 -11.92
C LYS A 64 13.72 -6.57 -10.42
N GLU A 65 14.46 -5.75 -9.70
CA GLU A 65 14.59 -5.92 -8.26
C GLU A 65 13.36 -5.34 -7.56
N PRO A 66 12.78 -6.06 -6.59
CA PRO A 66 11.58 -5.57 -5.89
C PRO A 66 11.93 -4.46 -4.90
N LEU A 67 11.25 -3.34 -5.01
CA LEU A 67 11.47 -2.16 -4.16
C LEU A 67 10.34 -1.93 -3.15
N GLY A 68 9.21 -2.59 -3.32
CA GLY A 68 8.06 -2.42 -2.47
C GLY A 68 6.80 -2.96 -3.10
N GLN A 69 5.65 -2.63 -2.51
CA GLN A 69 4.36 -3.06 -3.02
C GLN A 69 3.34 -1.93 -2.90
N ILE A 70 2.32 -1.99 -3.73
CA ILE A 70 1.14 -1.13 -3.61
C ILE A 70 -0.10 -1.98 -3.81
N ARG A 71 -1.13 -1.76 -2.98
CA ARG A 71 -2.37 -2.51 -3.01
C ARG A 71 -3.55 -1.55 -2.95
N PHE A 72 -4.54 -1.78 -3.80
CA PHE A 72 -5.87 -1.16 -3.73
C PHE A 72 -6.86 -2.27 -3.44
N GLN A 73 -7.55 -2.17 -2.32
CA GLN A 73 -8.48 -3.19 -1.86
C GLN A 73 -9.86 -2.60 -1.66
N HIS A 74 -10.86 -3.15 -2.36
CA HIS A 74 -12.24 -2.70 -2.26
C HIS A 74 -12.78 -2.97 -0.86
N SER A 75 -13.47 -1.98 -0.29
CA SER A 75 -14.15 -2.11 1.00
C SER A 75 -15.67 -2.10 0.82
N LYS A 76 -16.38 -2.51 1.86
CA LYS A 76 -17.84 -2.62 1.83
C LYS A 76 -18.55 -1.27 1.61
N ASP A 77 -17.90 -0.18 1.94
CA ASP A 77 -18.43 1.18 1.74
C ASP A 77 -18.04 1.77 0.37
N ASN A 78 -17.60 0.92 -0.55
CA ASN A 78 -17.30 1.27 -1.94
C ASN A 78 -16.12 2.21 -2.16
N PHE A 79 -15.16 2.20 -1.23
CA PHE A 79 -13.86 2.82 -1.43
C PHE A 79 -12.82 1.74 -1.76
N TYR A 80 -11.74 2.15 -2.42
CA TYR A 80 -10.55 1.30 -2.57
C TYR A 80 -9.50 1.81 -1.60
N ASP A 81 -9.19 1.00 -0.60
CA ASP A 81 -8.20 1.34 0.43
C ASP A 81 -6.80 1.11 -0.09
N ILE A 82 -5.93 2.08 0.12
CA ILE A 82 -4.54 2.07 -0.36
C ILE A 82 -3.62 1.58 0.74
N ASP A 83 -2.72 0.66 0.37
CA ASP A 83 -1.60 0.27 1.20
C ASP A 83 -0.33 0.32 0.36
N ILE A 84 0.71 1.00 0.85
CA ILE A 84 1.99 1.16 0.15
C ILE A 84 3.11 0.83 1.13
N TYR A 85 4.08 0.04 0.66
CA TYR A 85 5.32 -0.21 1.38
C TYR A 85 6.49 -0.05 0.43
N ILE A 86 7.50 0.70 0.86
CA ILE A 86 8.76 0.89 0.13
C ILE A 86 9.88 0.41 1.04
N ILE A 87 10.82 -0.38 0.52
CA ILE A 87 11.97 -0.85 1.31
C ILE A 87 12.78 0.36 1.78
N GLU A 88 13.32 0.25 3.00
CA GLU A 88 13.96 1.38 3.68
C GLU A 88 15.05 2.05 2.85
N LYS A 89 15.93 1.26 2.24
CA LYS A 89 17.10 1.78 1.54
C LYS A 89 16.79 2.66 0.33
N VAL A 90 15.56 2.63 -0.20
CA VAL A 90 15.18 3.44 -1.37
C VAL A 90 14.08 4.44 -1.06
N ARG A 91 13.80 4.70 0.21
CA ARG A 91 12.82 5.72 0.60
C ARG A 91 13.33 7.12 0.30
N GLN A 92 12.38 8.06 0.19
CA GLN A 92 12.64 9.49 -0.10
C GLN A 92 13.29 9.73 -1.47
N LEU A 93 13.13 8.80 -2.40
CA LEU A 93 13.59 8.92 -3.79
C LEU A 93 12.43 9.16 -4.77
N GLY A 94 11.23 9.41 -4.26
CA GLY A 94 10.06 9.64 -5.11
C GLY A 94 9.41 8.37 -5.66
N ILE A 95 9.83 7.19 -5.20
CA ILE A 95 9.33 5.91 -5.71
C ILE A 95 7.85 5.73 -5.38
N ALA A 96 7.43 6.05 -4.15
CA ALA A 96 6.03 5.91 -3.76
C ALA A 96 5.11 6.78 -4.61
N THR A 97 5.53 8.01 -4.92
CA THR A 97 4.76 8.92 -5.79
C THR A 97 4.60 8.34 -7.19
N LYS A 98 5.68 7.83 -7.77
CA LYS A 98 5.62 7.21 -9.10
C LYS A 98 4.74 5.97 -9.10
N ALA A 99 4.87 5.13 -8.09
CA ALA A 99 4.07 3.91 -7.94
C ALA A 99 2.58 4.25 -7.79
N LEU A 100 2.24 5.22 -6.95
CA LEU A 100 0.85 5.61 -6.76
C LEU A 100 0.23 6.15 -8.05
N LYS A 101 0.92 7.03 -8.75
CA LYS A 101 0.44 7.59 -10.02
C LYS A 101 0.26 6.50 -11.07
N ASN A 102 1.21 5.58 -11.17
CA ASN A 102 1.10 4.46 -12.10
C ASN A 102 -0.09 3.56 -11.76
N ALA A 103 -0.28 3.22 -10.49
CA ALA A 103 -1.39 2.39 -10.04
C ALA A 103 -2.75 3.08 -10.29
N GLU A 104 -2.83 4.38 -10.01
CA GLU A 104 -4.04 5.16 -10.31
C GLU A 104 -4.40 5.10 -11.79
N THR A 105 -3.40 5.26 -12.65
CA THR A 105 -3.60 5.25 -14.11
C THR A 105 -3.94 3.87 -14.63
N ILE A 106 -3.19 2.85 -14.24
CA ILE A 106 -3.38 1.47 -14.71
C ILE A 106 -4.74 0.93 -14.30
N SER A 107 -5.12 1.14 -13.03
CA SER A 107 -6.35 0.57 -12.49
C SER A 107 -7.59 1.41 -12.84
N ASN A 108 -7.44 2.71 -12.95
CA ASN A 108 -8.54 3.66 -13.12
C ASN A 108 -9.63 3.51 -12.06
N LEU A 109 -9.25 3.09 -10.85
CA LEU A 109 -10.18 2.87 -9.75
C LEU A 109 -10.49 4.16 -8.99
N LYS A 110 -11.73 4.31 -8.59
CA LYS A 110 -12.23 5.48 -7.83
C LYS A 110 -13.42 5.08 -6.97
N PRO A 111 -13.63 5.71 -5.84
CA PRO A 111 -12.72 6.61 -5.13
C PRO A 111 -11.63 5.82 -4.38
N LEU A 112 -10.46 6.44 -4.26
CA LEU A 112 -9.34 5.89 -3.51
C LEU A 112 -9.31 6.51 -2.11
N ARG A 113 -8.96 5.71 -1.11
CA ARG A 113 -8.94 6.15 0.29
C ARG A 113 -7.65 5.73 0.96
N ALA A 114 -7.05 6.66 1.70
CA ALA A 114 -5.90 6.38 2.54
C ALA A 114 -6.20 6.79 3.97
N THR A 115 -5.98 5.86 4.91
CA THR A 115 -6.13 6.12 6.34
C THR A 115 -4.73 6.33 6.92
N VAL A 116 -4.48 7.53 7.46
CA VAL A 116 -3.16 7.93 7.93
C VAL A 116 -3.21 8.25 9.42
N LYS A 117 -2.34 7.60 10.20
CA LYS A 117 -2.25 7.88 11.64
C LYS A 117 -1.73 9.29 11.89
N LYS A 118 -2.25 9.92 12.95
CA LYS A 118 -1.89 11.28 13.36
C LYS A 118 -0.40 11.45 13.69
N ASN A 119 0.31 10.37 14.01
CA ASN A 119 1.75 10.41 14.24
C ASN A 119 2.58 10.19 12.97
N ASN A 120 1.94 10.06 11.79
CA ASN A 120 2.65 9.79 10.52
C ASN A 120 2.58 11.00 9.60
N ASN A 121 3.37 12.02 9.93
CA ASN A 121 3.43 13.25 9.12
C ASN A 121 3.96 13.01 7.70
N THR A 122 4.84 12.04 7.54
CA THR A 122 5.39 11.70 6.22
C THR A 122 4.29 11.26 5.27
N SER A 123 3.40 10.36 5.72
CA SER A 123 2.28 9.92 4.91
C SER A 123 1.24 11.03 4.71
N TYR A 124 1.02 11.88 5.72
CA TYR A 124 0.15 13.04 5.55
C TYR A 124 0.61 13.91 4.38
N LEU A 125 1.87 14.30 4.39
CA LEU A 125 2.43 15.13 3.31
C LEU A 125 2.41 14.41 1.97
N PHE A 126 2.66 13.11 1.98
CA PHE A 126 2.64 12.29 0.77
C PHE A 126 1.27 12.34 0.08
N PHE A 127 0.20 12.06 0.81
CA PHE A 127 -1.14 12.07 0.23
C PHE A 127 -1.61 13.47 -0.12
N ASP A 128 -1.29 14.45 0.72
CA ASP A 128 -1.62 15.85 0.43
C ASP A 128 -0.98 16.30 -0.89
N ARG A 129 0.30 16.01 -1.10
CA ARG A 129 1.04 16.37 -2.32
C ARG A 129 0.57 15.61 -3.55
N ASN A 130 -0.04 14.45 -3.38
CA ASN A 130 -0.50 13.61 -4.49
C ASN A 130 -1.98 13.85 -4.84
N GLY A 131 -2.56 14.94 -4.36
CA GLY A 131 -3.90 15.36 -4.75
C GLY A 131 -5.04 14.73 -3.96
N TYR A 132 -4.75 14.14 -2.81
CA TYR A 132 -5.76 13.60 -1.91
C TYR A 132 -6.21 14.69 -0.94
N SER A 133 -7.50 14.70 -0.61
CA SER A 133 -8.09 15.67 0.32
C SER A 133 -8.59 14.97 1.57
N ILE A 134 -8.45 15.65 2.72
CA ILE A 134 -8.98 15.13 3.98
C ILE A 134 -10.51 15.19 3.93
N LYS A 135 -11.16 14.04 4.05
CA LYS A 135 -12.61 13.94 4.13
C LYS A 135 -13.10 13.96 5.56
N SER A 136 -12.35 13.33 6.46
CA SER A 136 -12.69 13.25 7.87
C SER A 136 -11.45 12.98 8.69
N GLU A 137 -11.56 13.20 9.99
CA GLU A 137 -10.49 12.88 10.93
C GLU A 137 -11.06 12.62 12.30
N ASP A 138 -10.33 11.85 13.10
CA ASP A 138 -10.60 11.66 14.51
C ASP A 138 -9.31 11.90 15.31
N LYS A 139 -9.26 11.50 16.58
CA LYS A 139 -8.08 11.69 17.42
C LYS A 139 -6.87 10.87 16.93
N LYS A 140 -7.12 9.78 16.20
CA LYS A 140 -6.08 8.81 15.82
C LYS A 140 -5.65 8.93 14.38
N CYS A 141 -6.55 9.31 13.46
CA CYS A 141 -6.32 9.20 12.04
C CYS A 141 -6.90 10.36 11.23
N TRP A 142 -6.30 10.60 10.06
CA TRP A 142 -6.91 11.35 8.96
C TRP A 142 -7.39 10.37 7.89
N ILE A 143 -8.50 10.70 7.25
CA ILE A 143 -9.00 9.96 6.08
C ILE A 143 -8.84 10.83 4.85
N PHE A 144 -7.97 10.42 3.96
CA PHE A 144 -7.72 11.09 2.68
C PHE A 144 -8.48 10.39 1.57
N ILE A 145 -9.09 11.17 0.69
CA ILE A 145 -9.86 10.65 -0.44
C ILE A 145 -9.40 11.32 -1.74
N LYS A 146 -9.37 10.52 -2.80
CA LYS A 146 -9.27 11.01 -4.17
C LYS A 146 -10.43 10.44 -4.97
N ALA A 147 -11.31 11.31 -5.36
CA ALA A 147 -12.49 10.95 -6.13
C ALA A 147 -12.17 10.67 -7.60
#